data_acd1a19e15aa6c4aba2eab8c006e4919
#
_entry.id   acd1a19e15aa6c4aba2eab8c006e4919
#
_cell.length_a   1.000
_cell.length_b   1.000
_cell.length_c   1.000
_cell.angle_alpha   90.00
_cell.angle_beta   90.00
_cell.angle_gamma   90.00
#
_symmetry.space_group_name_H-M   'P 1'
#
loop_
_entity.id
_entity.type
_entity.pdbx_description
1 polymer ?
#
loop_
_entity_poly.entity_id
_entity_poly.type
_entity_poly.pdbx_seq_one_letter_code
_entity_poly.pdbx_strand_id
1 'polypeptide(L)'
;MKKNPSRNVHFSKGPSEILDAINTSIDIDQRLYKEDITGSIAHARMLGKQKIINKKEQSAIVSGLKAIERDIEKNKVVFSKKLEDIHMNIESLLFKKIGKIAGKLHTARSRNDQVVTDLKLWVKKESKILDSELKKFQRTLINIATKNTETIMPGYTHLQIAQPITLAHHVLAYVEMIGRDRTRLEDCLYRLNENPLGAAALAGTSFPIDRKYTTKELGFREPTKNAMDTVSDRDFVIEFLFVLSLIAVHLSKIAEEIVLWSNQQFNFIKLPDDLSTGSSIMPQKKNPDGAELVRGKTSIIISNLSSMLNIIKGLPLSYSKDLQDDKQITFNSYDNVSLCIKVMNEILSKSTFNKTRMKELIDNSNATATDLANWLVQNLRYSFRDAYVVTGKIVSYCSKQDRNIDSLSLGELKKFDKNITADAKKVLSATNSVKSKSSFGGTAPEITKKMIKLVIKKYL
;
A
#
# COMPACT_ATOMS: atom_id res chain seq x y z
N MET A 1 30.94 -19.02 -28.05
CA MET A 1 29.95 -18.06 -27.52
C MET A 1 30.13 -16.77 -28.29
N LYS A 2 29.16 -16.34 -29.09
CA LYS A 2 29.27 -15.06 -29.83
C LYS A 2 29.08 -13.92 -28.83
N LYS A 3 30.05 -12.99 -28.83
CA LYS A 3 30.07 -11.77 -28.03
C LYS A 3 28.83 -10.93 -28.32
N ASN A 4 28.36 -10.16 -27.34
CA ASN A 4 27.26 -9.22 -27.49
C ASN A 4 27.40 -8.36 -28.76
N PRO A 5 26.50 -8.45 -29.75
CA PRO A 5 26.66 -7.78 -31.03
C PRO A 5 26.74 -6.26 -30.94
N SER A 6 26.05 -5.66 -29.93
CA SER A 6 25.98 -4.20 -29.77
C SER A 6 27.27 -3.57 -29.23
N ARG A 7 28.15 -4.35 -28.57
CA ARG A 7 29.38 -3.84 -27.91
C ARG A 7 30.66 -3.95 -28.76
N ASN A 8 30.65 -4.68 -29.85
CA ASN A 8 31.89 -5.10 -30.50
C ASN A 8 32.28 -4.36 -31.80
N VAL A 9 31.47 -3.42 -32.26
CA VAL A 9 31.76 -2.77 -33.58
C VAL A 9 32.76 -1.62 -33.46
N HIS A 10 32.82 -0.95 -32.28
CA HIS A 10 33.68 0.23 -32.09
C HIS A 10 34.79 0.07 -31.04
N PHE A 11 34.77 -1.00 -30.26
CA PHE A 11 35.75 -1.19 -29.18
C PHE A 11 36.73 -2.31 -29.49
N SER A 12 38.02 -2.04 -29.33
CA SER A 12 39.10 -3.01 -29.54
C SER A 12 39.16 -4.12 -28.51
N LYS A 13 38.60 -3.85 -27.28
CA LYS A 13 38.53 -4.80 -26.17
C LYS A 13 37.07 -4.88 -25.62
N GLY A 14 36.69 -6.02 -25.09
CA GLY A 14 35.44 -6.16 -24.33
C GLY A 14 35.50 -5.38 -23.00
N PRO A 15 34.38 -5.19 -22.34
CA PRO A 15 34.35 -4.58 -21.01
C PRO A 15 35.17 -5.41 -19.98
N SER A 16 35.70 -4.75 -18.96
CA SER A 16 36.38 -5.43 -17.87
C SER A 16 35.35 -6.20 -17.03
N GLU A 17 35.82 -7.21 -16.29
CA GLU A 17 34.95 -8.00 -15.39
C GLU A 17 34.29 -7.11 -14.33
N ILE A 18 34.98 -6.07 -13.85
CA ILE A 18 34.43 -5.10 -12.88
C ILE A 18 33.28 -4.29 -13.52
N LEU A 19 33.46 -3.84 -14.77
CA LEU A 19 32.39 -3.12 -15.49
C LEU A 19 31.20 -4.04 -15.76
N ASP A 20 31.43 -5.29 -16.12
CA ASP A 20 30.33 -6.26 -16.32
C ASP A 20 29.60 -6.53 -15.00
N ALA A 21 30.31 -6.62 -13.87
CA ALA A 21 29.69 -6.85 -12.57
C ALA A 21 28.74 -5.73 -12.14
N ILE A 22 29.11 -4.45 -12.31
CA ILE A 22 28.25 -3.31 -11.96
C ILE A 22 27.13 -3.07 -12.99
N ASN A 23 27.36 -3.45 -14.25
CA ASN A 23 26.44 -3.16 -15.35
C ASN A 23 25.32 -4.22 -15.48
N THR A 24 25.54 -5.44 -14.97
CA THR A 24 24.61 -6.56 -15.13
C THR A 24 23.39 -6.39 -14.23
N SER A 25 22.20 -6.41 -14.82
CA SER A 25 20.91 -6.24 -14.11
C SER A 25 19.98 -7.46 -14.16
N ILE A 26 20.39 -8.54 -14.85
CA ILE A 26 19.52 -9.72 -15.08
C ILE A 26 18.98 -10.34 -13.79
N ASP A 27 19.73 -10.32 -12.68
CA ASP A 27 19.27 -10.87 -11.41
C ASP A 27 18.03 -10.13 -10.89
N ILE A 28 17.82 -8.87 -11.28
CA ILE A 28 16.69 -8.02 -10.93
C ILE A 28 15.64 -8.00 -12.02
N ASP A 29 16.01 -7.64 -13.24
CA ASP A 29 15.09 -7.34 -14.32
C ASP A 29 14.52 -8.59 -15.04
N GLN A 30 15.05 -9.79 -14.76
CA GLN A 30 14.41 -11.04 -15.20
C GLN A 30 12.93 -11.13 -14.81
N ARG A 31 12.52 -10.41 -13.78
CA ARG A 31 11.14 -10.32 -13.31
C ARG A 31 10.21 -9.67 -14.37
N LEU A 32 10.75 -8.90 -15.31
CA LEU A 32 10.02 -8.23 -16.38
C LEU A 32 9.84 -9.09 -17.64
N TYR A 33 10.21 -10.38 -17.64
CA TYR A 33 10.19 -11.19 -18.86
C TYR A 33 8.82 -11.22 -19.56
N LYS A 34 7.72 -11.21 -18.79
CA LYS A 34 6.36 -11.21 -19.38
C LYS A 34 6.04 -9.89 -20.05
N GLU A 35 6.40 -8.80 -19.41
CA GLU A 35 6.19 -7.45 -19.90
C GLU A 35 7.03 -7.21 -21.16
N ASP A 36 8.30 -7.61 -21.16
CA ASP A 36 9.18 -7.52 -22.33
C ASP A 36 8.66 -8.34 -23.53
N ILE A 37 8.23 -9.58 -23.29
CA ILE A 37 7.64 -10.42 -24.34
C ILE A 37 6.34 -9.80 -24.86
N THR A 38 5.49 -9.28 -23.98
CA THR A 38 4.22 -8.63 -24.35
C THR A 38 4.48 -7.39 -25.21
N GLY A 39 5.39 -6.51 -24.78
CA GLY A 39 5.80 -5.33 -25.52
C GLY A 39 6.42 -5.68 -26.89
N SER A 40 7.28 -6.69 -26.91
CA SER A 40 7.92 -7.20 -28.14
C SER A 40 6.93 -7.82 -29.11
N ILE A 41 5.91 -8.54 -28.66
CA ILE A 41 4.83 -9.08 -29.50
C ILE A 41 4.01 -7.95 -30.12
N ALA A 42 3.62 -6.94 -29.33
CA ALA A 42 2.88 -5.78 -29.82
C ALA A 42 3.68 -5.02 -30.87
N HIS A 43 4.98 -4.84 -30.62
CA HIS A 43 5.90 -4.19 -31.58
C HIS A 43 6.03 -4.99 -32.89
N ALA A 44 6.29 -6.29 -32.83
CA ALA A 44 6.39 -7.15 -34.01
C ALA A 44 5.10 -7.15 -34.86
N ARG A 45 3.92 -7.15 -34.21
CA ARG A 45 2.63 -7.04 -34.89
C ARG A 45 2.46 -5.71 -35.60
N MET A 46 2.87 -4.62 -34.94
CA MET A 46 2.87 -3.28 -35.53
C MET A 46 3.81 -3.19 -36.73
N LEU A 47 5.04 -3.70 -36.61
CA LEU A 47 5.99 -3.73 -37.75
C LEU A 47 5.42 -4.48 -38.97
N GLY A 48 4.76 -5.62 -38.75
CA GLY A 48 4.10 -6.39 -39.80
C GLY A 48 2.90 -5.67 -40.41
N LYS A 49 2.08 -5.01 -39.59
CA LYS A 49 0.93 -4.19 -40.06
C LYS A 49 1.40 -3.03 -40.90
N GLN A 50 2.50 -2.37 -40.55
CA GLN A 50 3.09 -1.29 -41.26
C GLN A 50 3.96 -1.74 -42.46
N LYS A 51 4.03 -3.06 -42.74
CA LYS A 51 4.82 -3.66 -43.82
C LYS A 51 6.33 -3.40 -43.73
N ILE A 52 6.83 -3.05 -42.54
CA ILE A 52 8.27 -2.89 -42.26
C ILE A 52 8.93 -4.26 -42.26
N ILE A 53 8.21 -5.28 -41.75
CA ILE A 53 8.56 -6.71 -41.89
C ILE A 53 7.41 -7.44 -42.60
N ASN A 54 7.71 -8.58 -43.22
CA ASN A 54 6.68 -9.35 -43.90
C ASN A 54 5.92 -10.26 -42.90
N LYS A 55 4.77 -10.83 -43.35
CA LYS A 55 3.92 -11.67 -42.51
C LYS A 55 4.60 -12.92 -41.98
N LYS A 56 5.48 -13.56 -42.76
CA LYS A 56 6.23 -14.74 -42.32
C LYS A 56 7.20 -14.39 -41.19
N GLU A 57 7.90 -13.28 -41.30
CA GLU A 57 8.82 -12.76 -40.31
C GLU A 57 8.07 -12.39 -39.02
N GLN A 58 6.95 -11.64 -39.16
CA GLN A 58 6.08 -11.33 -38.02
C GLN A 58 5.62 -12.59 -37.28
N SER A 59 5.09 -13.57 -38.02
CA SER A 59 4.60 -14.83 -37.44
C SER A 59 5.70 -15.61 -36.74
N ALA A 60 6.89 -15.68 -37.33
CA ALA A 60 8.05 -16.36 -36.75
C ALA A 60 8.48 -15.69 -35.44
N ILE A 61 8.57 -14.36 -35.40
CA ILE A 61 8.93 -13.58 -34.20
C ILE A 61 7.89 -13.80 -33.10
N VAL A 62 6.62 -13.62 -33.39
CA VAL A 62 5.53 -13.76 -32.41
C VAL A 62 5.47 -15.20 -31.84
N SER A 63 5.59 -16.20 -32.72
CA SER A 63 5.58 -17.61 -32.28
C SER A 63 6.82 -17.95 -31.46
N GLY A 64 7.98 -17.43 -31.84
CA GLY A 64 9.23 -17.59 -31.10
C GLY A 64 9.17 -16.98 -29.70
N LEU A 65 8.66 -15.76 -29.57
CA LEU A 65 8.47 -15.08 -28.28
C LEU A 65 7.50 -15.85 -27.37
N LYS A 66 6.36 -16.29 -27.88
CA LYS A 66 5.40 -17.13 -27.10
C LYS A 66 6.01 -18.47 -26.68
N ALA A 67 6.90 -19.04 -27.50
CA ALA A 67 7.59 -20.27 -27.13
C ALA A 67 8.63 -20.01 -26.01
N ILE A 68 9.31 -18.86 -26.03
CA ILE A 68 10.24 -18.46 -24.96
C ILE A 68 9.47 -18.27 -23.65
N GLU A 69 8.34 -17.56 -23.68
CA GLU A 69 7.48 -17.37 -22.50
C GLU A 69 7.12 -18.71 -21.84
N ARG A 70 6.62 -19.65 -22.63
CA ARG A 70 6.31 -21.00 -22.14
C ARG A 70 7.51 -21.76 -21.59
N ASP A 71 8.69 -21.58 -22.19
CA ASP A 71 9.91 -22.23 -21.73
C ASP A 71 10.39 -21.65 -20.39
N ILE A 72 10.24 -20.33 -20.19
CA ILE A 72 10.54 -19.64 -18.92
C ILE A 72 9.54 -20.13 -17.83
N GLU A 73 8.24 -20.12 -18.12
CA GLU A 73 7.21 -20.58 -17.17
C GLU A 73 7.39 -22.05 -16.73
N LYS A 74 7.98 -22.87 -17.60
CA LYS A 74 8.33 -24.27 -17.30
C LYS A 74 9.72 -24.45 -16.68
N ASN A 75 10.39 -23.35 -16.28
CA ASN A 75 11.74 -23.36 -15.73
C ASN A 75 12.80 -24.04 -16.63
N LYS A 76 12.61 -23.99 -17.96
CA LYS A 76 13.54 -24.57 -18.95
C LYS A 76 14.62 -23.60 -19.39
N VAL A 77 14.57 -22.35 -18.94
CA VAL A 77 15.50 -21.29 -19.33
C VAL A 77 16.35 -20.91 -18.12
N VAL A 78 17.67 -20.85 -18.38
CA VAL A 78 18.62 -20.23 -17.44
C VAL A 78 19.13 -18.96 -18.08
N PHE A 79 18.90 -17.83 -17.44
CA PHE A 79 19.38 -16.54 -17.92
C PHE A 79 20.89 -16.39 -17.72
N SER A 80 21.53 -15.75 -18.67
CA SER A 80 22.98 -15.55 -18.68
C SER A 80 23.36 -14.15 -18.21
N LYS A 81 24.17 -14.04 -17.17
CA LYS A 81 24.74 -12.76 -16.70
C LYS A 81 25.62 -12.09 -17.77
N LYS A 82 26.21 -12.87 -18.67
CA LYS A 82 27.01 -12.36 -19.80
C LYS A 82 26.18 -11.56 -20.83
N LEU A 83 24.87 -11.67 -20.76
CA LEU A 83 23.92 -10.95 -21.62
C LEU A 83 23.31 -9.71 -20.96
N GLU A 84 23.89 -9.29 -19.84
CA GLU A 84 23.57 -8.05 -19.13
C GLU A 84 22.16 -8.01 -18.52
N ASP A 85 21.09 -8.00 -19.33
CA ASP A 85 19.70 -7.75 -18.95
C ASP A 85 18.72 -8.78 -19.54
N ILE A 86 17.46 -8.70 -19.14
CA ILE A 86 16.39 -9.59 -19.63
C ILE A 86 16.16 -9.43 -21.13
N HIS A 87 16.27 -8.23 -21.64
CA HIS A 87 16.00 -7.94 -23.05
C HIS A 87 17.00 -8.65 -23.96
N MET A 88 18.30 -8.59 -23.63
CA MET A 88 19.33 -9.32 -24.37
C MET A 88 19.21 -10.83 -24.20
N ASN A 89 18.81 -11.30 -23.05
CA ASN A 89 18.54 -12.71 -22.83
C ASN A 89 17.40 -13.19 -23.73
N ILE A 90 16.27 -12.47 -23.81
CA ILE A 90 15.13 -12.79 -24.68
C ILE A 90 15.54 -12.71 -26.16
N GLU A 91 16.25 -11.67 -26.56
CA GLU A 91 16.75 -11.55 -27.96
C GLU A 91 17.66 -12.72 -28.36
N SER A 92 18.59 -13.11 -27.48
CA SER A 92 19.47 -14.27 -27.69
C SER A 92 18.69 -15.59 -27.79
N LEU A 93 17.69 -15.78 -26.94
CA LEU A 93 16.81 -16.95 -26.99
C LEU A 93 15.98 -16.97 -28.28
N LEU A 94 15.48 -15.80 -28.70
CA LEU A 94 14.74 -15.66 -29.96
C LEU A 94 15.64 -15.99 -31.15
N PHE A 95 16.89 -15.50 -31.16
CA PHE A 95 17.87 -15.81 -32.20
C PHE A 95 18.14 -17.33 -32.28
N LYS A 96 18.24 -18.02 -31.15
CA LYS A 96 18.41 -19.48 -31.13
C LYS A 96 17.22 -20.23 -31.73
N LYS A 97 16.01 -19.69 -31.60
CA LYS A 97 14.77 -20.33 -32.10
C LYS A 97 14.49 -20.06 -33.58
N ILE A 98 14.70 -18.82 -34.05
CA ILE A 98 14.28 -18.40 -35.40
C ILE A 98 15.42 -17.83 -36.28
N GLY A 99 16.65 -17.88 -35.78
CA GLY A 99 17.82 -17.44 -36.53
C GLY A 99 17.84 -15.94 -36.78
N LYS A 100 18.40 -15.52 -37.94
CA LYS A 100 18.63 -14.11 -38.32
C LYS A 100 17.36 -13.23 -38.33
N ILE A 101 16.19 -13.83 -38.49
CA ILE A 101 14.89 -13.12 -38.44
C ILE A 101 14.70 -12.40 -37.09
N ALA A 102 15.23 -12.94 -36.00
CA ALA A 102 15.14 -12.36 -34.67
C ALA A 102 15.64 -10.91 -34.60
N GLY A 103 16.72 -10.57 -35.36
CA GLY A 103 17.29 -9.23 -35.39
C GLY A 103 16.35 -8.16 -35.96
N LYS A 104 15.32 -8.56 -36.73
CA LYS A 104 14.31 -7.62 -37.25
C LYS A 104 13.38 -7.07 -36.18
N LEU A 105 13.25 -7.74 -35.04
CA LEU A 105 12.45 -7.27 -33.91
C LEU A 105 12.94 -5.94 -33.35
N HIS A 106 14.25 -5.64 -33.45
CA HIS A 106 14.83 -4.40 -32.93
C HIS A 106 14.61 -3.18 -33.85
N THR A 107 14.03 -3.37 -35.04
CA THR A 107 13.76 -2.28 -36.00
C THR A 107 12.85 -1.22 -35.36
N ALA A 108 13.25 0.06 -35.47
CA ALA A 108 12.53 1.22 -34.95
C ALA A 108 12.28 1.19 -33.42
N ARG A 109 13.12 0.48 -32.67
CA ARG A 109 13.05 0.39 -31.20
C ARG A 109 14.42 0.63 -30.59
N SER A 110 14.44 1.23 -29.40
CA SER A 110 15.62 1.35 -28.54
C SER A 110 15.41 0.56 -27.25
N ARG A 111 16.51 0.26 -26.55
CA ARG A 111 16.47 -0.22 -25.19
C ARG A 111 15.76 0.78 -24.28
N ASN A 112 15.90 2.09 -24.55
CA ASN A 112 15.37 3.16 -23.71
C ASN A 112 13.84 3.16 -23.64
N ASP A 113 13.13 3.08 -24.77
CA ASP A 113 11.66 3.02 -24.77
C ASP A 113 11.13 1.62 -24.36
N GLN A 114 11.88 0.57 -24.62
CA GLN A 114 11.55 -0.80 -24.21
C GLN A 114 11.53 -0.93 -22.68
N VAL A 115 12.57 -0.51 -21.98
CA VAL A 115 12.70 -0.59 -20.52
C VAL A 115 11.56 0.16 -19.79
N VAL A 116 11.24 1.37 -20.26
CA VAL A 116 10.15 2.17 -19.66
C VAL A 116 8.79 1.51 -19.90
N THR A 117 8.58 0.96 -21.11
CA THR A 117 7.34 0.25 -21.45
C THR A 117 7.13 -0.94 -20.50
N ASP A 118 8.15 -1.74 -20.31
CA ASP A 118 8.07 -2.94 -19.47
C ASP A 118 7.81 -2.59 -18.02
N LEU A 119 8.49 -1.58 -17.49
CA LEU A 119 8.27 -1.14 -16.11
C LEU A 119 6.86 -0.56 -15.91
N LYS A 120 6.36 0.26 -16.87
CA LYS A 120 4.97 0.76 -16.81
C LYS A 120 3.95 -0.37 -16.89
N LEU A 121 4.16 -1.37 -17.73
CA LEU A 121 3.28 -2.55 -17.80
C LEU A 121 3.27 -3.33 -16.50
N TRP A 122 4.45 -3.52 -15.89
CA TRP A 122 4.59 -4.20 -14.61
C TRP A 122 3.88 -3.44 -13.49
N VAL A 123 4.16 -2.16 -13.32
CA VAL A 123 3.49 -1.33 -12.31
C VAL A 123 1.98 -1.34 -12.49
N LYS A 124 1.50 -1.24 -13.74
CA LYS A 124 0.06 -1.29 -14.07
C LYS A 124 -0.60 -2.60 -13.65
N LYS A 125 0.07 -3.72 -13.88
CA LYS A 125 -0.40 -5.06 -13.51
C LYS A 125 -0.41 -5.24 -11.99
N GLU A 126 0.72 -4.95 -11.34
CA GLU A 126 0.87 -5.16 -9.90
C GLU A 126 -0.02 -4.21 -9.08
N SER A 127 -0.27 -3.00 -9.57
CA SER A 127 -1.22 -2.08 -8.94
C SER A 127 -2.65 -2.63 -8.89
N LYS A 128 -3.10 -3.36 -9.91
CA LYS A 128 -4.42 -4.01 -9.90
C LYS A 128 -4.48 -5.14 -8.86
N ILE A 129 -3.39 -5.90 -8.71
CA ILE A 129 -3.28 -6.94 -7.70
C ILE A 129 -3.30 -6.31 -6.31
N LEU A 130 -2.52 -5.25 -6.11
CA LEU A 130 -2.46 -4.49 -4.86
C LEU A 130 -3.83 -3.92 -4.46
N ASP A 131 -4.58 -3.33 -5.41
CA ASP A 131 -5.94 -2.84 -5.15
C ASP A 131 -6.87 -3.98 -4.68
N SER A 132 -6.77 -5.15 -5.29
CA SER A 132 -7.54 -6.33 -4.88
C SER A 132 -7.16 -6.79 -3.45
N GLU A 133 -5.88 -6.75 -3.09
CA GLU A 133 -5.41 -7.08 -1.73
C GLU A 133 -5.91 -6.05 -0.71
N LEU A 134 -5.83 -4.77 -1.01
CA LEU A 134 -6.37 -3.69 -0.18
C LEU A 134 -7.89 -3.80 0.00
N LYS A 135 -8.61 -4.11 -1.07
CA LYS A 135 -10.07 -4.36 -1.02
C LYS A 135 -10.42 -5.53 -0.12
N LYS A 136 -9.64 -6.63 -0.19
CA LYS A 136 -9.78 -7.78 0.71
C LYS A 136 -9.53 -7.38 2.17
N PHE A 137 -8.49 -6.59 2.42
CA PHE A 137 -8.17 -6.09 3.75
C PHE A 137 -9.27 -5.17 4.30
N GLN A 138 -9.79 -4.24 3.50
CA GLN A 138 -10.96 -3.43 3.90
C GLN A 138 -12.18 -4.28 4.27
N ARG A 139 -12.44 -5.35 3.50
CA ARG A 139 -13.54 -6.28 3.83
C ARG A 139 -13.36 -6.93 5.20
N THR A 140 -12.14 -7.34 5.55
CA THR A 140 -11.82 -7.88 6.88
C THR A 140 -12.10 -6.86 7.98
N LEU A 141 -11.63 -5.60 7.81
CA LEU A 141 -11.90 -4.52 8.76
C LEU A 141 -13.40 -4.22 8.91
N ILE A 142 -14.13 -4.17 7.81
CA ILE A 142 -15.60 -3.96 7.81
C ILE A 142 -16.32 -5.10 8.53
N ASN A 143 -15.89 -6.34 8.35
CA ASN A 143 -16.46 -7.50 9.05
C ASN A 143 -16.21 -7.42 10.56
N ILE A 144 -15.02 -6.97 10.99
CA ILE A 144 -14.72 -6.72 12.41
C ILE A 144 -15.64 -5.62 12.95
N ALA A 145 -15.75 -4.50 12.23
CA ALA A 145 -16.62 -3.38 12.63
C ALA A 145 -18.08 -3.82 12.76
N THR A 146 -18.59 -4.60 11.81
CA THR A 146 -19.98 -5.09 11.81
C THR A 146 -20.31 -5.93 13.06
N LYS A 147 -19.36 -6.75 13.51
CA LYS A 147 -19.51 -7.61 14.69
C LYS A 147 -19.33 -6.88 16.02
N ASN A 148 -18.89 -5.61 15.99
CA ASN A 148 -18.47 -4.87 17.16
C ASN A 148 -19.08 -3.46 17.28
N THR A 149 -20.25 -3.23 16.67
CA THR A 149 -20.95 -1.93 16.72
C THR A 149 -21.34 -1.50 18.13
N GLU A 150 -21.46 -2.45 19.06
CA GLU A 150 -21.85 -2.22 20.47
C GLU A 150 -20.72 -2.56 21.45
N THR A 151 -19.54 -2.97 20.95
CA THR A 151 -18.38 -3.23 21.80
C THR A 151 -17.75 -1.91 22.21
N ILE A 152 -17.92 -1.54 23.48
CA ILE A 152 -17.39 -0.28 24.04
C ILE A 152 -15.95 -0.49 24.45
N MET A 153 -15.10 0.49 24.12
CA MET A 153 -13.69 0.53 24.49
C MET A 153 -13.24 1.95 24.81
N PRO A 154 -12.11 2.14 25.51
CA PRO A 154 -11.51 3.45 25.65
C PRO A 154 -11.03 4.00 24.30
N GLY A 155 -11.42 5.22 23.99
CA GLY A 155 -10.76 6.03 22.97
C GLY A 155 -9.62 6.81 23.63
N TYR A 156 -8.47 6.87 22.93
CA TYR A 156 -7.24 7.47 23.46
C TYR A 156 -6.85 8.74 22.70
N THR A 157 -6.34 9.71 23.44
CA THR A 157 -5.53 10.80 22.92
C THR A 157 -4.26 10.88 23.78
N HIS A 158 -3.08 11.10 23.17
CA HIS A 158 -1.80 11.07 23.89
C HIS A 158 -1.56 9.79 24.69
N LEU A 159 -2.12 8.66 24.24
CA LEU A 159 -2.16 7.37 24.98
C LEU A 159 -2.85 7.46 26.36
N GLN A 160 -3.59 8.52 26.63
CA GLN A 160 -4.44 8.66 27.81
C GLN A 160 -5.90 8.36 27.45
N ILE A 161 -6.63 7.69 28.35
CA ILE A 161 -8.06 7.45 28.17
C ILE A 161 -8.78 8.79 28.06
N ALA A 162 -9.49 9.01 26.96
CA ALA A 162 -10.15 10.26 26.66
C ALA A 162 -11.69 10.14 26.78
N GLN A 163 -12.29 9.34 25.90
CA GLN A 163 -13.75 9.18 25.84
C GLN A 163 -14.12 7.74 25.46
N PRO A 164 -15.31 7.25 25.86
CA PRO A 164 -15.82 5.97 25.37
C PRO A 164 -16.11 6.01 23.87
N ILE A 165 -15.68 4.98 23.17
CA ILE A 165 -15.99 4.76 21.75
C ILE A 165 -16.42 3.30 21.53
N THR A 166 -16.89 2.97 20.31
CA THR A 166 -17.05 1.58 19.90
C THR A 166 -15.83 1.08 19.14
N LEU A 167 -15.50 -0.21 19.29
CA LEU A 167 -14.46 -0.85 18.50
C LEU A 167 -14.74 -0.72 16.99
N ALA A 168 -16.01 -0.79 16.60
CA ALA A 168 -16.40 -0.58 15.20
C ALA A 168 -16.04 0.83 14.69
N HIS A 169 -16.28 1.87 15.49
CA HIS A 169 -15.88 3.23 15.14
C HIS A 169 -14.37 3.35 14.94
N HIS A 170 -13.59 2.76 15.83
CA HIS A 170 -12.13 2.75 15.74
C HIS A 170 -11.63 2.06 14.46
N VAL A 171 -12.14 0.86 14.19
CA VAL A 171 -11.73 0.08 13.01
C VAL A 171 -12.14 0.74 11.69
N LEU A 172 -13.30 1.42 11.65
CA LEU A 172 -13.74 2.17 10.47
C LEU A 172 -12.80 3.32 10.08
N ALA A 173 -12.05 3.88 11.03
CA ALA A 173 -11.04 4.89 10.70
C ALA A 173 -9.97 4.33 9.74
N TYR A 174 -9.56 3.08 9.91
CA TYR A 174 -8.63 2.40 9.02
C TYR A 174 -9.26 2.05 7.66
N VAL A 175 -10.54 1.71 7.63
CA VAL A 175 -11.26 1.51 6.35
C VAL A 175 -11.20 2.78 5.50
N GLU A 176 -11.38 3.97 6.09
CA GLU A 176 -11.27 5.24 5.39
C GLU A 176 -9.83 5.57 4.97
N MET A 177 -8.82 5.23 5.79
CA MET A 177 -7.41 5.41 5.41
C MET A 177 -7.08 4.58 4.16
N ILE A 178 -7.37 3.29 4.18
CA ILE A 178 -7.14 2.39 3.04
C ILE A 178 -7.98 2.82 1.81
N GLY A 179 -9.18 3.33 2.03
CA GLY A 179 -10.00 3.89 0.93
C GLY A 179 -9.31 5.03 0.20
N ARG A 180 -8.69 5.94 0.93
CA ARG A 180 -7.89 7.03 0.35
C ARG A 180 -6.63 6.53 -0.35
N ASP A 181 -6.01 5.45 0.14
CA ASP A 181 -4.84 4.86 -0.52
C ASP A 181 -5.21 4.23 -1.87
N ARG A 182 -6.36 3.57 -1.95
CA ARG A 182 -6.86 3.00 -3.20
C ARG A 182 -7.17 4.08 -4.23
N THR A 183 -7.76 5.21 -3.84
CA THR A 183 -7.98 6.33 -4.78
C THR A 183 -6.67 6.94 -5.26
N ARG A 184 -5.65 7.07 -4.39
CA ARG A 184 -4.30 7.50 -4.82
C ARG A 184 -3.67 6.53 -5.83
N LEU A 185 -3.84 5.23 -5.60
CA LEU A 185 -3.35 4.21 -6.54
C LEU A 185 -4.04 4.33 -7.90
N GLU A 186 -5.35 4.60 -7.93
CA GLU A 186 -6.11 4.86 -9.16
C GLU A 186 -5.60 6.11 -9.89
N ASP A 187 -5.37 7.21 -9.17
CA ASP A 187 -4.81 8.45 -9.72
C ASP A 187 -3.40 8.24 -10.29
N CYS A 188 -2.54 7.49 -9.60
CA CYS A 188 -1.21 7.10 -10.08
C CYS A 188 -1.32 6.30 -11.38
N LEU A 189 -2.21 5.30 -11.43
CA LEU A 189 -2.45 4.51 -12.63
C LEU A 189 -2.98 5.33 -13.80
N TYR A 190 -3.80 6.34 -13.55
CA TYR A 190 -4.30 7.23 -14.60
C TYR A 190 -3.17 7.99 -15.29
N ARG A 191 -2.21 8.56 -14.53
CA ARG A 191 -1.06 9.30 -15.07
C ARG A 191 -0.03 8.38 -15.72
N LEU A 192 0.24 7.22 -15.15
CA LEU A 192 1.13 6.19 -15.72
C LEU A 192 0.65 5.69 -17.09
N ASN A 193 -0.65 5.72 -17.37
CA ASN A 193 -1.30 4.97 -18.45
C ASN A 193 -1.08 5.59 -19.86
N GLU A 194 0.15 5.97 -20.16
CA GLU A 194 0.61 6.42 -21.47
C GLU A 194 1.72 5.52 -22.01
N ASN A 195 1.62 5.15 -23.31
CA ASN A 195 2.49 4.18 -23.96
C ASN A 195 3.83 4.80 -24.36
N PRO A 196 4.97 4.34 -23.81
CA PRO A 196 6.30 4.81 -24.21
C PRO A 196 6.78 4.23 -25.56
N LEU A 197 6.32 3.03 -25.92
CA LEU A 197 6.87 2.26 -27.04
C LEU A 197 6.72 3.03 -28.37
N GLY A 198 7.85 3.16 -29.06
CA GLY A 198 7.97 3.94 -30.30
C GLY A 198 8.58 5.33 -30.10
N ALA A 199 8.97 5.72 -28.87
CA ALA A 199 9.80 6.89 -28.62
C ALA A 199 11.27 6.65 -29.08
N ALA A 200 11.65 5.40 -29.29
CA ALA A 200 13.00 4.97 -29.62
C ALA A 200 14.03 5.45 -28.57
N ALA A 201 15.22 5.92 -29.00
CA ALA A 201 16.27 6.32 -28.07
C ALA A 201 15.92 7.61 -27.29
N LEU A 202 15.42 8.63 -27.99
CA LEU A 202 15.01 9.94 -27.42
C LEU A 202 14.37 10.89 -28.48
N ALA A 203 14.49 10.60 -29.75
CA ALA A 203 14.09 11.51 -30.83
C ALA A 203 12.97 10.95 -31.74
N GLY A 204 12.37 9.82 -31.35
CA GLY A 204 11.47 9.08 -32.23
C GLY A 204 12.23 8.29 -33.31
N THR A 205 11.56 7.96 -34.41
CA THR A 205 12.12 7.13 -35.47
C THR A 205 11.64 7.62 -36.85
N SER A 206 12.47 7.43 -37.89
CA SER A 206 12.10 7.71 -39.28
C SER A 206 11.21 6.61 -39.91
N PHE A 207 11.03 5.48 -39.26
CA PHE A 207 10.15 4.43 -39.76
C PHE A 207 8.67 4.83 -39.56
N PRO A 208 7.77 4.43 -40.48
CA PRO A 208 6.35 4.74 -40.42
C PRO A 208 5.63 3.83 -39.41
N ILE A 209 6.03 3.87 -38.13
CA ILE A 209 5.42 3.08 -37.05
C ILE A 209 4.05 3.61 -36.67
N ASP A 210 3.18 2.73 -36.13
CA ASP A 210 1.84 3.06 -35.65
C ASP A 210 1.82 2.94 -34.11
N ARG A 211 2.15 4.05 -33.41
CA ARG A 211 2.13 4.10 -31.94
C ARG A 211 0.71 3.94 -31.35
N LYS A 212 -0.34 4.33 -32.08
CA LYS A 212 -1.72 4.10 -31.64
C LYS A 212 -2.08 2.62 -31.64
N TYR A 213 -1.56 1.87 -32.60
CA TYR A 213 -1.72 0.42 -32.65
C TYR A 213 -1.08 -0.26 -31.43
N THR A 214 0.19 0.03 -31.13
CA THR A 214 0.87 -0.55 -29.97
C THR A 214 0.22 -0.12 -28.65
N THR A 215 -0.27 1.11 -28.56
CA THR A 215 -1.02 1.63 -27.41
C THR A 215 -2.26 0.77 -27.13
N LYS A 216 -3.05 0.47 -28.18
CA LYS A 216 -4.24 -0.38 -28.07
C LYS A 216 -3.90 -1.83 -27.68
N GLU A 217 -2.88 -2.42 -28.33
CA GLU A 217 -2.42 -3.80 -28.04
C GLU A 217 -1.96 -3.96 -26.59
N LEU A 218 -1.28 -2.95 -26.04
CA LEU A 218 -0.75 -2.94 -24.68
C LEU A 218 -1.74 -2.42 -23.62
N GLY A 219 -2.93 -1.96 -24.07
CA GLY A 219 -3.98 -1.46 -23.19
C GLY A 219 -3.64 -0.16 -22.48
N PHE A 220 -2.76 0.67 -23.03
CA PHE A 220 -2.56 2.05 -22.58
C PHE A 220 -3.65 2.97 -23.11
N ARG A 221 -3.80 4.14 -22.48
CA ARG A 221 -4.79 5.16 -22.86
C ARG A 221 -4.41 5.86 -24.17
N GLU A 222 -3.19 6.33 -24.26
CA GLU A 222 -2.65 7.09 -25.39
C GLU A 222 -1.12 6.91 -25.48
N PRO A 223 -0.47 7.25 -26.61
CA PRO A 223 0.98 7.34 -26.69
C PRO A 223 1.49 8.55 -25.92
N THR A 224 2.70 8.46 -25.35
CA THR A 224 3.41 9.63 -24.80
C THR A 224 3.72 10.64 -25.90
N LYS A 225 3.80 11.93 -25.53
CA LYS A 225 3.79 13.06 -26.49
C LYS A 225 5.18 13.57 -26.90
N ASN A 226 6.20 13.36 -26.06
CA ASN A 226 7.57 13.76 -26.33
C ASN A 226 8.52 12.58 -26.11
N ALA A 227 9.32 12.22 -27.11
CA ALA A 227 10.17 11.04 -27.07
C ALA A 227 11.32 11.16 -26.04
N MET A 228 11.85 12.37 -25.84
CA MET A 228 12.95 12.62 -24.90
C MET A 228 12.46 12.52 -23.44
N ASP A 229 11.32 13.15 -23.14
CA ASP A 229 10.65 13.04 -21.86
C ASP A 229 10.27 11.58 -21.56
N THR A 230 9.72 10.88 -22.52
CA THR A 230 9.28 9.48 -22.43
C THR A 230 10.34 8.54 -21.87
N VAL A 231 11.59 8.68 -22.33
CA VAL A 231 12.69 7.78 -21.94
C VAL A 231 13.40 8.22 -20.66
N SER A 232 13.21 9.47 -20.24
CA SER A 232 13.73 10.01 -18.98
C SER A 232 12.73 9.90 -17.82
N ASP A 233 11.43 9.90 -18.10
CA ASP A 233 10.35 9.90 -17.09
C ASP A 233 10.44 8.70 -16.13
N ARG A 234 10.47 9.02 -14.86
CA ARG A 234 10.28 8.08 -13.74
C ARG A 234 9.31 8.62 -12.68
N ASP A 235 8.56 9.67 -13.02
CA ASP A 235 7.57 10.25 -12.11
C ASP A 235 6.55 9.20 -11.69
N PHE A 236 6.16 8.32 -12.61
CA PHE A 236 5.25 7.21 -12.32
C PHE A 236 5.82 6.21 -11.30
N VAL A 237 7.15 6.02 -11.25
CA VAL A 237 7.82 5.18 -10.23
C VAL A 237 7.77 5.88 -8.88
N ILE A 238 8.12 7.17 -8.83
CA ILE A 238 8.11 7.98 -7.61
C ILE A 238 6.69 8.04 -7.05
N GLU A 239 5.70 8.27 -7.88
CA GLU A 239 4.30 8.34 -7.49
C GLU A 239 3.81 6.99 -6.95
N PHE A 240 4.16 5.90 -7.60
CA PHE A 240 3.86 4.55 -7.10
C PHE A 240 4.52 4.28 -5.75
N LEU A 241 5.81 4.59 -5.60
CA LEU A 241 6.54 4.45 -4.33
C LEU A 241 5.96 5.34 -3.21
N PHE A 242 5.47 6.53 -3.55
CA PHE A 242 4.76 7.39 -2.60
C PHE A 242 3.46 6.74 -2.12
N VAL A 243 2.65 6.18 -3.02
CA VAL A 243 1.44 5.45 -2.65
C VAL A 243 1.77 4.25 -1.76
N LEU A 244 2.78 3.45 -2.13
CA LEU A 244 3.26 2.33 -1.33
C LEU A 244 3.72 2.77 0.06
N SER A 245 4.41 3.91 0.16
CA SER A 245 4.87 4.47 1.44
C SER A 245 3.72 4.88 2.34
N LEU A 246 2.66 5.50 1.80
CA LEU A 246 1.47 5.86 2.60
C LEU A 246 0.70 4.62 3.07
N ILE A 247 0.54 3.61 2.21
CA ILE A 247 -0.05 2.32 2.61
C ILE A 247 0.75 1.73 3.77
N ALA A 248 2.08 1.69 3.66
CA ALA A 248 2.95 1.17 4.71
C ALA A 248 2.82 1.95 6.03
N VAL A 249 2.73 3.29 5.98
CA VAL A 249 2.49 4.13 7.16
C VAL A 249 1.14 3.80 7.81
N HIS A 250 0.07 3.61 7.03
CA HIS A 250 -1.23 3.25 7.59
C HIS A 250 -1.21 1.84 8.20
N LEU A 251 -0.56 0.88 7.55
CA LEU A 251 -0.36 -0.48 8.10
C LEU A 251 0.47 -0.45 9.38
N SER A 252 1.51 0.39 9.44
CA SER A 252 2.34 0.58 10.64
C SER A 252 1.54 1.10 11.83
N LYS A 253 0.57 1.99 11.61
CA LYS A 253 -0.33 2.46 12.69
C LYS A 253 -1.18 1.33 13.25
N ILE A 254 -1.79 0.52 12.38
CA ILE A 254 -2.57 -0.65 12.82
C ILE A 254 -1.66 -1.65 13.55
N ALA A 255 -0.46 -1.88 13.02
CA ALA A 255 0.52 -2.77 13.62
C ALA A 255 0.94 -2.32 15.02
N GLU A 256 1.19 -1.01 15.20
CA GLU A 256 1.48 -0.44 16.52
C GLU A 256 0.34 -0.68 17.52
N GLU A 257 -0.91 -0.44 17.11
CA GLU A 257 -2.04 -0.71 17.98
C GLU A 257 -2.19 -2.19 18.32
N ILE A 258 -1.92 -3.11 17.39
CA ILE A 258 -1.92 -4.55 17.67
C ILE A 258 -0.84 -4.90 18.70
N VAL A 259 0.37 -4.33 18.58
CA VAL A 259 1.45 -4.53 19.57
C VAL A 259 1.00 -4.04 20.95
N LEU A 260 0.45 -2.83 21.06
CA LEU A 260 -0.08 -2.28 22.29
C LEU A 260 -1.24 -3.14 22.85
N TRP A 261 -2.21 -3.48 22.01
CA TRP A 261 -3.42 -4.20 22.44
C TRP A 261 -3.18 -5.65 22.83
N SER A 262 -2.14 -6.27 22.28
CA SER A 262 -1.77 -7.66 22.60
C SER A 262 -0.96 -7.80 23.90
N ASN A 263 -0.40 -6.70 24.43
CA ASN A 263 0.36 -6.75 25.66
C ASN A 263 -0.55 -7.01 26.88
N GLN A 264 0.03 -7.46 28.00
CA GLN A 264 -0.70 -7.84 29.21
C GLN A 264 -1.45 -6.66 29.87
N GLN A 265 -0.98 -5.42 29.70
CA GLN A 265 -1.59 -4.23 30.31
C GLN A 265 -2.89 -3.85 29.61
N PHE A 266 -2.88 -3.80 28.28
CA PHE A 266 -4.10 -3.56 27.49
C PHE A 266 -4.95 -4.84 27.41
N ASN A 267 -4.39 -5.92 26.91
CA ASN A 267 -5.08 -7.21 26.74
C ASN A 267 -6.42 -7.07 25.98
N PHE A 268 -6.44 -6.24 24.93
CA PHE A 268 -7.62 -5.98 24.11
C PHE A 268 -7.78 -6.97 22.96
N ILE A 269 -6.67 -7.53 22.47
CA ILE A 269 -6.64 -8.47 21.36
C ILE A 269 -5.85 -9.73 21.74
N LYS A 270 -6.38 -10.87 21.36
CA LYS A 270 -5.64 -12.15 21.43
C LYS A 270 -5.26 -12.57 20.03
N LEU A 271 -3.95 -12.65 19.78
CA LEU A 271 -3.39 -13.08 18.52
C LEU A 271 -3.48 -14.61 18.38
N PRO A 272 -3.64 -15.13 17.15
CA PRO A 272 -3.59 -16.56 16.88
C PRO A 272 -2.17 -17.12 17.11
N ASP A 273 -2.09 -18.39 17.48
CA ASP A 273 -0.82 -19.03 17.81
C ASP A 273 0.11 -19.17 16.60
N ASP A 274 -0.45 -19.38 15.40
CA ASP A 274 0.27 -19.49 14.13
C ASP A 274 0.78 -18.14 13.58
N LEU A 275 0.42 -17.03 14.23
CA LEU A 275 0.87 -15.66 13.90
C LEU A 275 1.58 -14.97 15.06
N SER A 276 1.99 -15.74 16.05
CA SER A 276 2.76 -15.29 17.21
C SER A 276 4.00 -16.16 17.35
N THR A 277 5.04 -15.63 17.99
CA THR A 277 6.22 -16.43 18.31
C THR A 277 6.39 -16.59 19.82
N GLY A 278 7.02 -17.67 20.23
CA GLY A 278 7.35 -17.92 21.63
C GLY A 278 8.71 -17.35 22.01
N SER A 279 9.03 -17.46 23.29
CA SER A 279 10.39 -17.19 23.80
C SER A 279 11.13 -18.50 24.03
N SER A 280 12.42 -18.53 23.75
CA SER A 280 13.28 -19.68 24.04
C SER A 280 13.51 -19.93 25.52
N ILE A 281 13.22 -18.93 26.38
CA ILE A 281 13.46 -18.97 27.83
C ILE A 281 12.16 -18.87 28.64
N MET A 282 11.18 -18.12 28.12
CA MET A 282 9.94 -17.80 28.84
C MET A 282 8.75 -18.52 28.17
N PRO A 283 8.32 -19.68 28.67
CA PRO A 283 7.30 -20.52 27.98
C PRO A 283 5.92 -19.88 27.90
N GLN A 284 5.63 -18.87 28.76
CA GLN A 284 4.37 -18.14 28.75
C GLN A 284 4.32 -16.97 27.78
N LYS A 285 5.47 -16.57 27.21
CA LYS A 285 5.58 -15.36 26.38
C LYS A 285 5.13 -15.62 24.96
N LYS A 286 4.23 -14.75 24.46
CA LYS A 286 3.81 -14.68 23.05
C LYS A 286 4.12 -13.31 22.51
N ASN A 287 4.85 -13.26 21.41
CA ASN A 287 5.30 -12.00 20.79
C ASN A 287 4.46 -11.68 19.55
N PRO A 288 4.13 -10.41 19.30
CA PRO A 288 3.41 -9.96 18.11
C PRO A 288 4.35 -9.70 16.93
N ASP A 289 5.30 -10.61 16.66
CA ASP A 289 6.40 -10.40 15.69
C ASP A 289 5.90 -9.99 14.30
N GLY A 290 4.77 -10.54 13.86
CA GLY A 290 4.18 -10.17 12.57
C GLY A 290 3.85 -8.68 12.49
N ALA A 291 3.28 -8.09 13.54
CA ALA A 291 2.98 -6.67 13.61
C ALA A 291 4.26 -5.82 13.75
N GLU A 292 5.23 -6.27 14.55
CA GLU A 292 6.51 -5.57 14.70
C GLU A 292 7.29 -5.53 13.39
N LEU A 293 7.31 -6.62 12.61
CA LEU A 293 7.94 -6.68 11.31
C LEU A 293 7.27 -5.76 10.28
N VAL A 294 5.94 -5.62 10.31
CA VAL A 294 5.22 -4.65 9.47
C VAL A 294 5.68 -3.22 9.79
N ARG A 295 5.81 -2.88 11.07
CA ARG A 295 6.37 -1.60 11.52
C ARG A 295 7.79 -1.36 10.98
N GLY A 296 8.68 -2.36 11.13
CA GLY A 296 10.05 -2.28 10.67
C GLY A 296 10.18 -2.13 9.15
N LYS A 297 9.41 -2.90 8.37
CA LYS A 297 9.41 -2.84 6.89
C LYS A 297 8.96 -1.49 6.33
N THR A 298 8.13 -0.76 7.04
CA THR A 298 7.68 0.58 6.66
C THR A 298 8.87 1.53 6.45
N SER A 299 9.90 1.46 7.29
CA SER A 299 11.10 2.29 7.15
C SER A 299 11.86 2.01 5.85
N ILE A 300 11.95 0.75 5.43
CA ILE A 300 12.60 0.35 4.17
C ILE A 300 11.84 0.95 2.98
N ILE A 301 10.52 0.85 2.99
CA ILE A 301 9.66 1.35 1.90
C ILE A 301 9.79 2.87 1.75
N ILE A 302 9.78 3.61 2.86
CA ILE A 302 9.97 5.07 2.86
C ILE A 302 11.38 5.43 2.36
N SER A 303 12.41 4.70 2.79
CA SER A 303 13.78 4.93 2.33
C SER A 303 13.93 4.71 0.82
N ASN A 304 13.24 3.74 0.25
CA ASN A 304 13.23 3.47 -1.18
C ASN A 304 12.63 4.64 -1.98
N LEU A 305 11.57 5.29 -1.50
CA LEU A 305 11.04 6.52 -2.12
C LEU A 305 12.08 7.63 -2.10
N SER A 306 12.74 7.85 -0.98
CA SER A 306 13.82 8.85 -0.86
C SER A 306 14.99 8.53 -1.78
N SER A 307 15.39 7.26 -1.89
CA SER A 307 16.45 6.82 -2.79
C SER A 307 16.10 7.12 -4.24
N MET A 308 14.87 6.86 -4.69
CA MET A 308 14.44 7.13 -6.05
C MET A 308 14.45 8.63 -6.38
N LEU A 309 13.98 9.48 -5.46
CA LEU A 309 14.07 10.94 -5.61
C LEU A 309 15.52 11.41 -5.75
N ASN A 310 16.44 10.84 -4.98
CA ASN A 310 17.86 11.16 -5.07
C ASN A 310 18.51 10.68 -6.37
N ILE A 311 18.11 9.54 -6.91
CA ILE A 311 18.60 9.04 -8.20
C ILE A 311 18.23 10.01 -9.32
N ILE A 312 16.97 10.46 -9.36
CA ILE A 312 16.49 11.33 -10.46
C ILE A 312 17.01 12.76 -10.32
N LYS A 313 17.20 13.25 -9.09
CA LYS A 313 17.63 14.61 -8.84
C LYS A 313 18.95 14.92 -9.56
N GLY A 314 18.91 15.88 -10.48
CA GLY A 314 20.09 16.37 -11.19
C GLY A 314 20.50 15.58 -12.43
N LEU A 315 19.75 14.52 -12.79
CA LEU A 315 19.98 13.85 -14.08
C LEU A 315 19.55 14.76 -15.24
N PRO A 316 20.32 14.78 -16.34
CA PRO A 316 19.89 15.45 -17.57
C PRO A 316 18.72 14.69 -18.20
N LEU A 317 18.05 15.33 -19.17
CA LEU A 317 17.02 14.68 -19.97
C LEU A 317 17.55 13.44 -20.70
N SER A 318 16.61 12.57 -21.10
CA SER A 318 16.88 11.31 -21.75
C SER A 318 17.31 10.21 -20.76
N TYR A 319 18.02 9.20 -21.22
CA TYR A 319 18.38 8.04 -20.40
C TYR A 319 19.81 8.16 -19.84
N SER A 320 19.92 7.97 -18.52
CA SER A 320 21.18 7.75 -17.83
C SER A 320 21.19 6.37 -17.17
N LYS A 321 22.36 5.75 -17.03
CA LYS A 321 22.48 4.39 -16.47
C LYS A 321 22.03 4.30 -15.01
N ASP A 322 22.04 5.41 -14.28
CA ASP A 322 21.48 5.58 -12.93
C ASP A 322 20.03 5.04 -12.83
N LEU A 323 19.25 5.21 -13.89
CA LEU A 323 17.87 4.73 -13.98
C LEU A 323 17.75 3.19 -13.99
N GLN A 324 18.86 2.43 -14.00
CA GLN A 324 18.82 0.98 -13.88
C GLN A 324 18.30 0.54 -12.51
N ASP A 325 18.60 1.31 -11.47
CA ASP A 325 18.27 0.96 -10.07
C ASP A 325 16.79 1.20 -9.72
N ASP A 326 16.03 1.86 -10.59
CA ASP A 326 14.59 2.09 -10.43
C ASP A 326 13.80 0.79 -10.18
N LYS A 327 14.21 -0.31 -10.83
CA LYS A 327 13.53 -1.61 -10.77
C LYS A 327 13.70 -2.29 -9.42
N GLN A 328 14.92 -2.36 -8.88
CA GLN A 328 15.20 -2.98 -7.60
C GLN A 328 14.41 -2.28 -6.47
N ILE A 329 14.45 -0.95 -6.47
CA ILE A 329 13.73 -0.11 -5.50
C ILE A 329 12.22 -0.35 -5.58
N THR A 330 11.67 -0.37 -6.80
CA THR A 330 10.24 -0.55 -7.03
C THR A 330 9.78 -1.94 -6.62
N PHE A 331 10.49 -2.98 -7.05
CA PHE A 331 10.13 -4.37 -6.74
C PHE A 331 10.22 -4.66 -5.24
N ASN A 332 11.28 -4.19 -4.59
CA ASN A 332 11.46 -4.36 -3.14
C ASN A 332 10.32 -3.71 -2.36
N SER A 333 9.93 -2.49 -2.72
CA SER A 333 8.85 -1.76 -2.06
C SER A 333 7.50 -2.46 -2.23
N TYR A 334 7.18 -2.87 -3.45
CA TYR A 334 5.95 -3.59 -3.75
C TYR A 334 5.85 -4.91 -2.97
N ASP A 335 6.90 -5.72 -3.01
CA ASP A 335 6.92 -7.03 -2.35
C ASP A 335 6.72 -6.90 -0.84
N ASN A 336 7.39 -5.91 -0.22
CA ASN A 336 7.22 -5.66 1.21
C ASN A 336 5.80 -5.15 1.54
N VAL A 337 5.22 -4.24 0.76
CA VAL A 337 3.85 -3.75 1.01
C VAL A 337 2.82 -4.86 0.84
N SER A 338 2.89 -5.62 -0.26
CA SER A 338 1.98 -6.75 -0.52
C SER A 338 2.05 -7.79 0.61
N LEU A 339 3.26 -8.14 1.06
CA LEU A 339 3.45 -9.05 2.18
C LEU A 339 2.86 -8.47 3.48
N CYS A 340 3.10 -7.20 3.78
CA CYS A 340 2.56 -6.54 4.97
C CYS A 340 1.02 -6.52 4.97
N ILE A 341 0.37 -6.26 3.84
CA ILE A 341 -1.09 -6.32 3.71
C ILE A 341 -1.60 -7.73 4.03
N LYS A 342 -0.96 -8.77 3.49
CA LYS A 342 -1.35 -10.16 3.70
C LYS A 342 -1.21 -10.57 5.16
N VAL A 343 -0.09 -10.22 5.80
CA VAL A 343 0.16 -10.49 7.22
C VAL A 343 -0.87 -9.80 8.09
N MET A 344 -1.10 -8.49 7.88
CA MET A 344 -2.09 -7.73 8.66
C MET A 344 -3.52 -8.25 8.47
N ASN A 345 -3.87 -8.62 7.23
CA ASN A 345 -5.17 -9.22 6.95
C ASN A 345 -5.35 -10.55 7.67
N GLU A 346 -4.33 -11.38 7.70
CA GLU A 346 -4.38 -12.68 8.37
C GLU A 346 -4.44 -12.53 9.90
N ILE A 347 -3.61 -11.67 10.48
CA ILE A 347 -3.65 -11.35 11.92
C ILE A 347 -5.06 -10.91 12.32
N LEU A 348 -5.61 -9.88 11.67
CA LEU A 348 -6.91 -9.32 12.06
C LEU A 348 -8.08 -10.27 11.80
N SER A 349 -8.02 -11.07 10.73
CA SER A 349 -9.10 -12.01 10.41
C SER A 349 -9.22 -13.18 11.40
N LYS A 350 -8.11 -13.57 12.04
CA LYS A 350 -8.02 -14.69 12.98
C LYS A 350 -8.02 -14.28 14.46
N SER A 351 -7.75 -13.00 14.74
CA SER A 351 -7.69 -12.49 16.13
C SER A 351 -9.05 -12.39 16.77
N THR A 352 -9.07 -12.48 18.09
CA THR A 352 -10.26 -12.25 18.91
C THR A 352 -10.09 -11.03 19.81
N PHE A 353 -11.20 -10.31 20.09
CA PHE A 353 -11.18 -9.10 20.90
C PHE A 353 -11.73 -9.37 22.30
N ASN A 354 -11.01 -8.94 23.32
CA ASN A 354 -11.39 -9.07 24.73
C ASN A 354 -12.32 -7.91 25.13
N LYS A 355 -13.62 -8.09 24.84
CA LYS A 355 -14.66 -7.09 25.09
C LYS A 355 -14.82 -6.77 26.57
N THR A 356 -14.63 -7.76 27.44
CA THR A 356 -14.71 -7.59 28.90
C THR A 356 -13.62 -6.65 29.37
N ARG A 357 -12.36 -6.88 28.96
CA ARG A 357 -11.23 -6.02 29.34
C ARG A 357 -11.37 -4.59 28.81
N MET A 358 -11.85 -4.42 27.58
CA MET A 358 -12.13 -3.10 27.01
C MET A 358 -13.15 -2.35 27.88
N LYS A 359 -14.23 -3.02 28.26
CA LYS A 359 -15.27 -2.44 29.12
C LYS A 359 -14.76 -2.12 30.52
N GLU A 360 -14.03 -3.03 31.16
CA GLU A 360 -13.42 -2.80 32.46
C GLU A 360 -12.58 -1.54 32.55
N LEU A 361 -11.71 -1.33 31.52
CA LEU A 361 -10.85 -0.16 31.52
C LEU A 361 -11.60 1.15 31.35
N ILE A 362 -12.69 1.18 30.60
CA ILE A 362 -13.48 2.39 30.44
C ILE A 362 -14.36 2.65 31.66
N ASP A 363 -14.96 1.60 32.26
CA ASP A 363 -15.81 1.73 33.47
C ASP A 363 -14.95 2.16 34.67
N ASN A 364 -13.68 1.76 34.75
CA ASN A 364 -12.72 2.17 35.79
C ASN A 364 -11.98 3.50 35.44
N SER A 365 -12.64 4.39 34.73
CA SER A 365 -12.07 5.68 34.36
C SER A 365 -13.05 6.83 34.48
N ASN A 366 -12.55 8.07 34.49
CA ASN A 366 -13.38 9.26 34.47
C ASN A 366 -13.70 9.74 33.03
N ALA A 367 -13.73 8.83 32.04
CA ALA A 367 -13.87 9.19 30.63
C ALA A 367 -15.21 9.83 30.27
N THR A 368 -16.23 9.72 31.12
CA THR A 368 -17.55 10.33 30.95
C THR A 368 -17.66 11.72 31.56
N ALA A 369 -16.58 12.27 32.14
CA ALA A 369 -16.59 13.60 32.73
C ALA A 369 -17.04 14.69 31.74
N THR A 370 -16.63 14.61 30.49
CA THR A 370 -17.07 15.56 29.44
C THR A 370 -18.59 15.46 29.21
N ASP A 371 -19.19 14.28 29.35
CA ASP A 371 -20.63 14.11 29.18
C ASP A 371 -21.40 14.81 30.31
N LEU A 372 -20.87 14.82 31.55
CA LEU A 372 -21.42 15.63 32.64
C LEU A 372 -21.32 17.12 32.37
N ALA A 373 -20.17 17.59 31.87
CA ALA A 373 -20.03 19.01 31.50
C ALA A 373 -21.05 19.39 30.40
N ASN A 374 -21.21 18.56 29.37
CA ASN A 374 -22.22 18.76 28.34
C ASN A 374 -23.65 18.76 28.93
N TRP A 375 -23.94 17.87 29.87
CA TRP A 375 -25.23 17.84 30.53
C TRP A 375 -25.51 19.14 31.28
N LEU A 376 -24.54 19.71 32.03
CA LEU A 376 -24.66 21.00 32.73
C LEU A 376 -24.96 22.15 31.73
N VAL A 377 -24.30 22.16 30.57
CA VAL A 377 -24.58 23.15 29.51
C VAL A 377 -26.01 23.01 29.00
N GLN A 378 -26.42 21.80 28.64
CA GLN A 378 -27.72 21.54 28.00
C GLN A 378 -28.92 21.74 28.95
N ASN A 379 -28.76 21.37 30.20
CA ASN A 379 -29.89 21.31 31.17
C ASN A 379 -29.89 22.48 32.14
N LEU A 380 -28.72 22.98 32.54
CA LEU A 380 -28.60 24.07 33.49
C LEU A 380 -28.17 25.42 32.89
N ARG A 381 -28.03 25.48 31.53
CA ARG A 381 -27.65 26.67 30.78
C ARG A 381 -26.31 27.27 31.16
N TYR A 382 -25.38 26.47 31.64
CA TYR A 382 -24.01 26.91 31.93
C TYR A 382 -23.26 27.26 30.64
N SER A 383 -22.31 28.20 30.76
CA SER A 383 -21.27 28.24 29.75
C SER A 383 -20.45 26.92 29.81
N PHE A 384 -19.87 26.50 28.69
CA PHE A 384 -19.04 25.28 28.74
C PHE A 384 -17.86 25.45 29.71
N ARG A 385 -17.34 26.68 29.87
CA ARG A 385 -16.23 26.96 30.78
C ARG A 385 -16.63 26.77 32.25
N ASP A 386 -17.82 27.23 32.64
CA ASP A 386 -18.33 27.06 34.01
C ASP A 386 -18.66 25.58 34.27
N ALA A 387 -19.28 24.90 33.30
CA ALA A 387 -19.54 23.46 33.38
C ALA A 387 -18.24 22.66 33.54
N TYR A 388 -17.18 23.03 32.80
CA TYR A 388 -15.85 22.43 32.92
C TYR A 388 -15.26 22.61 34.32
N VAL A 389 -15.37 23.82 34.92
CA VAL A 389 -14.87 24.08 36.28
C VAL A 389 -15.60 23.22 37.30
N VAL A 390 -16.95 23.14 37.24
CA VAL A 390 -17.76 22.28 38.14
C VAL A 390 -17.36 20.82 37.98
N THR A 391 -17.32 20.32 36.77
CA THR A 391 -16.93 18.94 36.47
C THR A 391 -15.50 18.64 36.91
N GLY A 392 -14.57 19.56 36.73
CA GLY A 392 -13.18 19.43 37.18
C GLY A 392 -13.05 19.29 38.70
N LYS A 393 -13.87 20.03 39.47
CA LYS A 393 -13.96 19.88 40.95
C LYS A 393 -14.47 18.49 41.34
N ILE A 394 -15.48 17.96 40.62
CA ILE A 394 -16.03 16.61 40.85
C ILE A 394 -14.98 15.55 40.56
N VAL A 395 -14.28 15.64 39.44
CA VAL A 395 -13.19 14.72 39.05
C VAL A 395 -12.06 14.75 40.10
N SER A 396 -11.63 15.95 40.51
CA SER A 396 -10.62 16.11 41.59
C SER A 396 -11.04 15.48 42.90
N TYR A 397 -12.33 15.61 43.27
CA TYR A 397 -12.88 14.97 44.45
C TYR A 397 -12.82 13.44 44.33
N CYS A 398 -13.23 12.88 43.20
CA CYS A 398 -13.16 11.46 42.93
C CYS A 398 -11.72 10.93 43.00
N SER A 399 -10.76 11.62 42.35
CA SER A 399 -9.35 11.23 42.36
C SER A 399 -8.73 11.19 43.76
N LYS A 400 -9.12 12.10 44.65
CA LYS A 400 -8.66 12.11 46.06
C LYS A 400 -9.17 10.93 46.88
N GLN A 401 -10.24 10.29 46.43
CA GLN A 401 -10.91 9.18 47.13
C GLN A 401 -10.69 7.85 46.41
N ASP A 402 -9.87 7.82 45.37
CA ASP A 402 -9.68 6.66 44.53
C ASP A 402 -11.00 6.05 44.01
N ARG A 403 -11.89 6.94 43.53
CA ARG A 403 -13.22 6.58 43.02
C ARG A 403 -13.43 7.15 41.61
N ASN A 404 -14.38 6.56 40.92
CA ASN A 404 -14.82 7.05 39.61
C ASN A 404 -16.08 7.93 39.75
N ILE A 405 -16.26 8.83 38.78
CA ILE A 405 -17.36 9.80 38.75
C ILE A 405 -18.75 9.14 38.70
N ASP A 406 -18.89 7.97 38.09
CA ASP A 406 -20.13 7.22 37.97
C ASP A 406 -20.57 6.61 39.31
N SER A 407 -19.61 6.39 40.22
CA SER A 407 -19.88 5.84 41.58
C SER A 407 -20.53 6.85 42.55
N LEU A 408 -20.50 8.16 42.18
CA LEU A 408 -21.06 9.20 43.06
C LEU A 408 -22.58 9.09 43.16
N SER A 409 -23.09 9.23 44.37
CA SER A 409 -24.54 9.39 44.65
C SER A 409 -25.01 10.76 44.13
N LEU A 410 -26.33 10.90 43.92
CA LEU A 410 -26.91 12.20 43.57
C LEU A 410 -26.68 13.23 44.69
N GLY A 411 -26.69 12.81 45.97
CA GLY A 411 -26.39 13.69 47.08
C GLY A 411 -24.96 14.25 47.05
N GLU A 412 -23.98 13.44 46.63
CA GLU A 412 -22.60 13.87 46.47
C GLU A 412 -22.45 14.85 45.30
N LEU A 413 -23.09 14.56 44.16
CA LEU A 413 -23.11 15.48 43.02
C LEU A 413 -23.73 16.83 43.35
N LYS A 414 -24.82 16.85 44.13
CA LYS A 414 -25.48 18.08 44.59
C LYS A 414 -24.64 18.94 45.52
N LYS A 415 -23.58 18.41 46.15
CA LYS A 415 -22.62 19.22 46.92
C LYS A 415 -21.84 20.19 46.03
N PHE A 416 -21.67 19.88 44.73
CA PHE A 416 -20.98 20.73 43.80
C PHE A 416 -21.92 21.70 43.08
N ASP A 417 -23.16 21.27 42.81
CA ASP A 417 -24.25 22.12 42.34
C ASP A 417 -25.62 21.52 42.74
N LYS A 418 -26.38 22.28 43.51
CA LYS A 418 -27.70 21.85 44.02
C LYS A 418 -28.72 21.55 42.92
N ASN A 419 -28.55 22.12 41.75
CA ASN A 419 -29.44 21.99 40.61
C ASN A 419 -29.21 20.68 39.82
N ILE A 420 -28.16 19.90 40.12
CA ILE A 420 -27.93 18.60 39.49
C ILE A 420 -29.07 17.65 39.83
N THR A 421 -29.67 17.06 38.79
CA THR A 421 -30.77 16.12 38.92
C THR A 421 -30.33 14.67 38.68
N ALA A 422 -31.21 13.70 38.95
CA ALA A 422 -30.92 12.27 38.74
C ALA A 422 -30.53 11.94 37.28
N ASP A 423 -30.95 12.73 36.31
CA ASP A 423 -30.62 12.51 34.89
C ASP A 423 -29.13 12.72 34.59
N ALA A 424 -28.44 13.57 35.37
CA ALA A 424 -27.00 13.71 35.29
C ALA A 424 -26.24 12.38 35.50
N LYS A 425 -26.78 11.49 36.34
CA LYS A 425 -26.18 10.15 36.52
C LYS A 425 -26.29 9.27 35.30
N LYS A 426 -27.30 9.45 34.45
CA LYS A 426 -27.48 8.64 33.24
C LYS A 426 -26.38 8.87 32.26
N VAL A 427 -25.84 10.11 32.15
CA VAL A 427 -24.76 10.44 31.20
C VAL A 427 -23.41 9.94 31.66
N LEU A 428 -23.24 9.55 32.91
CA LEU A 428 -21.98 9.00 33.43
C LEU A 428 -21.74 7.52 33.03
N SER A 429 -22.74 6.86 32.48
CA SER A 429 -22.56 5.52 31.91
C SER A 429 -21.81 5.56 30.58
N ALA A 430 -20.74 4.77 30.44
CA ALA A 430 -20.00 4.62 29.18
C ALA A 430 -20.93 4.23 28.02
N THR A 431 -21.93 3.38 28.28
CA THR A 431 -22.92 2.98 27.26
C THR A 431 -23.78 4.16 26.80
N ASN A 432 -24.25 4.99 27.73
CA ASN A 432 -25.05 6.17 27.38
C ASN A 432 -24.18 7.26 26.72
N SER A 433 -22.94 7.41 27.19
CA SER A 433 -21.98 8.30 26.54
C SER A 433 -21.79 7.95 25.04
N VAL A 434 -21.52 6.70 24.73
CA VAL A 434 -21.39 6.23 23.33
C VAL A 434 -22.68 6.46 22.54
N LYS A 435 -23.86 6.11 23.09
CA LYS A 435 -25.15 6.31 22.41
C LYS A 435 -25.47 7.78 22.11
N SER A 436 -24.99 8.70 22.97
CA SER A 436 -25.24 10.14 22.80
C SER A 436 -24.46 10.77 21.64
N LYS A 437 -23.39 10.15 21.15
CA LYS A 437 -22.53 10.68 20.08
C LYS A 437 -23.14 10.43 18.69
N SER A 438 -24.32 11.01 18.44
CA SER A 438 -25.19 10.78 17.28
C SER A 438 -24.89 11.68 16.06
N SER A 439 -23.91 12.56 16.14
CA SER A 439 -23.47 13.37 15.01
C SER A 439 -22.99 12.50 13.84
N PHE A 440 -23.02 13.04 12.61
CA PHE A 440 -22.51 12.30 11.44
C PHE A 440 -21.02 11.94 11.65
N GLY A 441 -20.67 10.66 11.48
CA GLY A 441 -19.33 10.15 11.77
C GLY A 441 -19.04 9.92 13.24
N GLY A 442 -20.01 10.12 14.16
CA GLY A 442 -19.87 9.83 15.58
C GLY A 442 -19.87 8.34 15.90
N THR A 443 -19.53 7.99 17.16
CA THR A 443 -19.36 6.61 17.60
C THR A 443 -20.64 5.88 17.99
N ALA A 444 -21.81 6.55 18.02
CA ALA A 444 -23.06 5.90 18.40
C ALA A 444 -23.32 4.67 17.50
N PRO A 445 -23.79 3.53 18.07
CA PRO A 445 -24.02 2.29 17.30
C PRO A 445 -24.86 2.49 16.04
N GLU A 446 -25.91 3.30 16.12
CA GLU A 446 -26.79 3.60 14.98
C GLU A 446 -26.05 4.38 13.87
N ILE A 447 -25.19 5.31 14.25
CA ILE A 447 -24.34 6.05 13.30
C ILE A 447 -23.30 5.11 12.71
N THR A 448 -22.62 4.32 13.54
CA THR A 448 -21.61 3.35 13.08
C THR A 448 -22.21 2.34 12.10
N LYS A 449 -23.42 1.82 12.36
CA LYS A 449 -24.16 0.94 11.41
C LYS A 449 -24.44 1.64 10.08
N LYS A 450 -24.78 2.95 10.10
CA LYS A 450 -24.95 3.75 8.87
C LYS A 450 -23.62 3.93 8.12
N MET A 451 -22.54 4.23 8.85
CA MET A 451 -21.21 4.38 8.24
C MET A 451 -20.74 3.07 7.61
N ILE A 452 -20.96 1.92 8.23
CA ILE A 452 -20.66 0.59 7.64
C ILE A 452 -21.35 0.43 6.28
N LYS A 453 -22.66 0.76 6.18
CA LYS A 453 -23.37 0.69 4.89
C LYS A 453 -22.77 1.63 3.85
N LEU A 454 -22.37 2.83 4.24
CA LEU A 454 -21.77 3.81 3.33
C LEU A 454 -20.40 3.34 2.81
N VAL A 455 -19.52 2.83 3.68
CA VAL A 455 -18.19 2.36 3.26
C VAL A 455 -18.28 1.09 2.41
N ILE A 456 -19.25 0.18 2.67
CA ILE A 456 -19.53 -0.97 1.79
C ILE A 456 -19.88 -0.49 0.39
N LYS A 457 -20.85 0.44 0.28
CA LYS A 457 -21.28 0.98 -1.02
C LYS A 457 -20.14 1.69 -1.76
N LYS A 458 -19.25 2.37 -1.02
CA LYS A 458 -18.18 3.20 -1.59
C LYS A 458 -16.96 2.36 -2.02
N TYR A 459 -16.59 1.34 -1.24
CA TYR A 459 -15.29 0.69 -1.39
C TYR A 459 -15.36 -0.80 -1.79
N LEU A 460 -16.50 -1.47 -1.60
CA LEU A 460 -16.66 -2.90 -1.92
C LEU A 460 -17.59 -3.14 -3.09
#